data_4fd3d9bfb90854725d34fbbf437e85cf
#
_entry.id   4fd3d9bfb90854725d34fbbf437e85cf
#
_cell.length_a   1.000
_cell.length_b   1.000
_cell.length_c   1.000
_cell.angle_alpha   90.00
_cell.angle_beta   90.00
_cell.angle_gamma   90.00
#
_symmetry.space_group_name_H-M   'P 1'
#
loop_
_entity.id
_entity.type
_entity.pdbx_description
1 polymer ?
#
loop_
_entity_poly.entity_id
_entity_poly.type
_entity_poly.pdbx_seq_one_letter_code
_entity_poly.pdbx_strand_id
1 'polypeptide(L)' 'MRNITTHTGLLEIIERLPSSYYGNPRYLCRIDGHTCRTQTDSSIAYALPNFDGKQVRAEIGTHYGKATINNIWRV' A
#
# COMPACT_ATOMS: atom_id res chain seq x y z
N MET A 1 -17.53 -11.53 1.02
CA MET A 1 -16.93 -11.19 2.31
C MET A 1 -15.52 -10.64 2.06
N ARG A 2 -15.18 -9.54 2.66
CA ARG A 2 -13.85 -8.95 2.49
C ARG A 2 -12.89 -9.52 3.52
N ASN A 3 -11.72 -9.93 3.06
CA ASN A 3 -10.64 -10.34 3.93
C ASN A 3 -9.71 -9.16 4.10
N ILE A 4 -9.98 -8.35 5.12
CA ILE A 4 -9.14 -7.19 5.43
C ILE A 4 -8.41 -7.47 6.73
N THR A 5 -7.10 -7.32 6.71
CA THR A 5 -6.27 -7.44 7.89
C THR A 5 -5.61 -6.10 8.18
N THR A 6 -5.35 -5.83 9.46
CA THR A 6 -4.67 -4.62 9.88
C THR A 6 -3.24 -4.96 10.27
N HIS A 7 -2.29 -4.23 9.71
CA HIS A 7 -0.87 -4.39 10.01
C HIS A 7 -0.32 -3.07 10.50
N THR A 8 0.53 -3.14 11.53
CA THR A 8 1.21 -1.98 12.09
C THR A 8 2.70 -2.24 12.05
N GLY A 9 3.46 -1.31 11.52
CA GLY A 9 4.91 -1.46 11.44
C GLY A 9 5.54 -0.44 10.51
N LEU A 10 6.83 -0.64 10.24
CA LEU A 10 7.59 0.23 9.36
C LEU A 10 7.17 0.00 7.91
N LEU A 11 6.85 1.08 7.22
CA LEU A 11 6.60 1.04 5.78
C LEU A 11 7.91 1.20 5.02
N GLU A 12 8.14 0.33 4.05
CA GLU A 12 9.26 0.44 3.13
C GLU A 12 8.70 0.36 1.70
N ILE A 13 8.98 1.37 0.88
CA ILE A 13 8.70 1.29 -0.55
C ILE A 13 9.82 0.48 -1.19
N ILE A 14 9.45 -0.64 -1.81
CA ILE A 14 10.42 -1.56 -2.43
C ILE A 14 10.68 -1.13 -3.87
N GLU A 15 9.61 -0.76 -4.58
CA GLU A 15 9.69 -0.53 -6.00
C GLU A 15 8.53 0.34 -6.47
N ARG A 16 8.77 1.21 -7.45
CA ARG A 16 7.70 1.89 -8.14
C ARG A 16 7.25 1.00 -9.31
N LEU A 17 5.99 0.60 -9.29
CA LEU A 17 5.40 -0.20 -10.36
C LEU A 17 5.05 0.71 -11.55
N PRO A 18 4.83 0.13 -12.75
CA PRO A 18 4.37 0.92 -13.88
C PRO A 18 3.10 1.69 -13.54
N SER A 19 2.97 2.91 -14.02
CA SER A 19 1.79 3.73 -13.78
C SER A 19 0.54 3.06 -14.32
N SER A 20 -0.62 3.40 -13.73
CA SER A 20 -1.90 2.89 -14.19
C SER A 20 -2.23 3.44 -15.59
N TYR A 21 -3.30 2.93 -16.19
CA TYR A 21 -3.77 3.40 -17.50
C TYR A 21 -3.97 4.93 -17.52
N TYR A 22 -4.41 5.50 -16.40
CA TYR A 22 -4.64 6.95 -16.28
C TYR A 22 -3.42 7.72 -15.78
N GLY A 23 -2.27 7.07 -15.68
CA GLY A 23 -1.03 7.73 -15.27
C GLY A 23 -0.84 7.89 -13.77
N ASN A 24 -1.67 7.25 -12.96
CA ASN A 24 -1.55 7.32 -11.51
C ASN A 24 -0.39 6.45 -11.01
N PRO A 25 0.35 6.88 -9.99
CA PRO A 25 1.48 6.10 -9.47
C PRO A 25 1.01 4.81 -8.81
N ARG A 26 1.88 3.80 -8.82
CA ARG A 26 1.66 2.53 -8.15
C ARG A 26 2.96 2.10 -7.48
N TYR A 27 2.86 1.50 -6.30
CA TYR A 27 4.04 1.10 -5.53
C TYR A 27 3.88 -0.31 -4.98
N LEU A 28 4.99 -1.03 -4.95
CA LEU A 28 5.15 -2.26 -4.19
C LEU A 28 5.85 -1.88 -2.89
N CYS A 29 5.31 -2.30 -1.77
CA CYS A 29 5.85 -1.93 -0.47
C CYS A 29 5.77 -3.09 0.52
N ARG A 30 6.41 -2.89 1.66
CA ARG A 30 6.42 -3.85 2.75
C ARG A 30 6.05 -3.13 4.03
N ILE A 31 5.14 -3.72 4.81
CA ILE A 31 4.75 -3.22 6.12
C ILE A 31 4.87 -4.39 7.10
N ASP A 32 5.71 -4.23 8.11
CA ASP A 32 5.93 -5.26 9.14
C ASP A 32 6.23 -6.65 8.51
N GLY A 33 7.07 -6.65 7.47
CA GLY A 33 7.43 -7.87 6.77
C GLY A 33 6.40 -8.40 5.78
N HIS A 34 5.25 -7.77 5.67
CA HIS A 34 4.19 -8.19 4.73
C HIS A 34 4.26 -7.36 3.46
N THR A 35 4.42 -8.03 2.33
CA THR A 35 4.47 -7.37 1.02
C THR A 35 3.06 -7.04 0.55
N CYS A 36 2.87 -5.81 0.10
CA CYS A 36 1.58 -5.34 -0.42
C CYS A 36 1.82 -4.26 -1.47
N ARG A 37 0.76 -3.87 -2.14
CA ARG A 37 0.86 -2.85 -3.19
C ARG A 37 -0.31 -1.88 -3.10
N THR A 38 -0.17 -0.73 -3.76
CA THR A 38 -1.28 0.19 -3.88
C THR A 38 -2.30 -0.35 -4.88
N GLN A 39 -3.57 -0.03 -4.65
CA GLN A 39 -4.60 -0.33 -5.63
C GLN A 39 -4.40 0.55 -6.86
N THR A 40 -4.85 0.05 -8.01
CA THR A 40 -4.87 0.84 -9.24
C THR A 40 -5.75 2.07 -9.04
N ASP A 41 -5.21 3.23 -9.40
CA ASP A 41 -5.93 4.52 -9.33
C ASP A 41 -6.39 4.90 -7.92
N SER A 42 -5.62 4.51 -6.91
CA SER A 42 -5.89 4.87 -5.52
C SER A 42 -5.21 6.19 -5.18
N SER A 43 -5.94 7.07 -4.48
CA SER A 43 -5.38 8.31 -3.96
C SER A 43 -4.27 8.06 -2.93
N ILE A 44 -4.29 6.91 -2.28
CA ILE A 44 -3.26 6.52 -1.31
C ILE A 44 -1.87 6.52 -1.96
N ALA A 45 -1.79 6.16 -3.24
CA ALA A 45 -0.51 6.10 -3.93
C ALA A 45 0.20 7.45 -3.99
N TYR A 46 -0.55 8.54 -4.05
CA TYR A 46 0.05 9.88 -4.05
C TYR A 46 0.64 10.27 -2.70
N ALA A 47 0.07 9.75 -1.62
CA ALA A 47 0.53 10.03 -0.27
C ALA A 47 1.60 9.05 0.22
N LEU A 48 1.71 7.89 -0.43
CA LEU A 48 2.54 6.80 0.08
C LEU A 48 4.01 7.18 0.29
N PRO A 49 4.67 7.97 -0.60
CA PRO A 49 6.04 8.37 -0.35
C PRO A 49 6.24 9.14 0.96
N ASN A 50 5.21 9.80 1.44
CA ASN A 50 5.28 10.53 2.72
C ASN A 50 5.35 9.59 3.92
N PHE A 51 4.99 8.34 3.75
CA PHE A 51 5.02 7.32 4.80
C PHE A 51 6.26 6.44 4.74
N ASP A 52 7.07 6.57 3.69
CA ASP A 52 8.26 5.73 3.52
C ASP A 52 9.22 5.93 4.69
N GLY A 53 9.66 4.82 5.31
CA GLY A 53 10.54 4.87 6.46
C GLY A 53 9.84 5.24 7.77
N LYS A 54 8.53 5.25 7.80
CA LYS A 54 7.77 5.64 9.00
C LYS A 54 6.90 4.50 9.50
N GLN A 55 6.58 4.57 10.80
CA GLN A 55 5.65 3.62 11.41
C GLN A 55 4.24 3.96 10.96
N VAL A 56 3.53 2.97 10.44
CA VAL A 56 2.17 3.15 9.92
C VAL A 56 1.26 2.04 10.43
N ARG A 57 -0.04 2.30 10.37
CA ARG A 57 -1.08 1.29 10.47
C ARG A 57 -1.78 1.25 9.13
N ALA A 58 -1.97 0.06 8.59
CA ALA A 58 -2.59 -0.09 7.27
C ALA A 58 -3.61 -1.21 7.29
N GLU A 59 -4.71 -0.98 6.57
CA GLU A 59 -5.68 -2.03 6.27
C GLU A 59 -5.34 -2.60 4.91
N ILE A 60 -5.07 -3.91 4.89
CA ILE A 60 -4.66 -4.64 3.70
C ILE A 60 -5.78 -5.58 3.30
N GLY A 61 -6.24 -5.45 2.08
CA GLY A 61 -7.24 -6.35 1.51
C GLY A 61 -6.68 -7.13 0.34
N THR A 62 -7.55 -7.78 -0.42
CA THR A 62 -7.17 -8.52 -1.61
C THR A 62 -7.88 -7.93 -2.81
N HIS A 63 -7.12 -7.66 -3.87
CA HIS A 63 -7.64 -7.12 -5.11
C HIS A 63 -6.97 -7.88 -6.26
N TYR A 64 -7.77 -8.58 -7.06
CA TYR A 64 -7.28 -9.47 -8.12
C TYR A 64 -6.25 -10.48 -7.57
N GLY A 65 -6.53 -11.05 -6.38
CA GLY A 65 -5.68 -12.05 -5.78
C GLY A 65 -4.39 -11.51 -5.17
N LYS A 66 -4.20 -10.20 -5.11
CA LYS A 66 -2.98 -9.58 -4.59
C LYS A 66 -3.28 -8.74 -3.37
N ALA A 67 -2.37 -8.75 -2.40
CA ALA A 67 -2.50 -7.93 -1.20
C ALA A 67 -2.38 -6.45 -1.58
N THR A 68 -3.39 -5.66 -1.24
CA THR A 68 -3.45 -4.23 -1.58
C THR A 68 -3.78 -3.40 -0.35
N ILE A 69 -3.26 -2.18 -0.32
CA ILE A 69 -3.51 -1.24 0.77
C ILE A 69 -4.85 -0.57 0.53
N ASN A 70 -5.79 -0.76 1.48
CA ASN A 70 -7.10 -0.12 1.43
C ASN A 70 -7.10 1.21 2.17
N ASN A 71 -6.40 1.29 3.30
CA ASN A 71 -6.24 2.52 4.07
C ASN A 71 -4.87 2.50 4.74
N ILE A 72 -4.35 3.69 5.04
CA ILE A 72 -3.07 3.82 5.73
C ILE A 72 -3.07 5.08 6.59
N TRP A 73 -2.47 4.97 7.78
CA TRP A 73 -2.34 6.07 8.73
C TRP A 73 -0.96 6.05 9.36
N ARG A 74 -0.47 7.22 9.76
CA ARG A 74 0.71 7.29 10.58
C ARG A 74 0.36 6.90 12.03
N VAL A 75 1.30 6.23 12.65
CA VAL A 75 1.19 5.86 14.07
C VAL A 75 1.98 6.83 14.93
#